data_8c20634d7b247ab8131cc437b1da5487
#
_entry.id   8c20634d7b247ab8131cc437b1da5487
#
_cell.length_a   1.000
_cell.length_b   1.000
_cell.length_c   1.000
_cell.angle_alpha   90.00
_cell.angle_beta   90.00
_cell.angle_gamma   90.00
#
_symmetry.space_group_name_H-M   'P 1'
#
loop_
_entity.id
_entity.type
_entity.pdbx_description
1 polymer ?
#
loop_
_entity_poly.entity_id
_entity_poly.type
_entity_poly.pdbx_seq_one_letter_code
_entity_poly.pdbx_strand_id
1 'polypeptide(L)'
;MPGRDRSWIGVALFLCGALSIASAGTSDEPHPLLADFRRPAAVPVIKTNPTTPEKVALGQMLFFDPRLSGSGIIACATCHNPALAWSDALPKGIGHMGNRLRRHTPTILNVAYGEPYFWDGRAATLEDQAKGPLTSEAEMNMPAEVAVKRILSIPGYVTAFAYAFPGKPVSVDTIAAAIASYERTVVSNSAPFDKWVAGDEGAVSASAKRGFSLFNGKANCAACHSGWRMTDDGFHDIGITGTDRGRAAIAPGIVQLEYAFKTPTLRNINQRAPYMHDGSLATLSAVIDHYDSGFVSRPSLDTQMHQLSLTPDEKADLLAFLDTLTSVDSPAVVPQLPQ
;
A
#
# COMPACT_ATOMS: atom_id res chain seq x y z
N MET A 1 -75.03 12.11 -76.13
CA MET A 1 -75.45 11.98 -74.72
C MET A 1 -74.20 11.60 -73.93
N PRO A 2 -73.94 12.24 -72.77
CA PRO A 2 -72.59 12.48 -72.29
C PRO A 2 -72.10 11.41 -71.30
N GLY A 3 -70.82 11.05 -71.41
CA GLY A 3 -70.12 10.23 -70.47
C GLY A 3 -69.43 11.10 -69.44
N ARG A 4 -69.49 10.72 -68.15
CA ARG A 4 -68.89 11.41 -67.00
C ARG A 4 -67.51 10.88 -66.75
N ASP A 5 -66.48 11.78 -66.83
CA ASP A 5 -65.15 11.60 -66.30
C ASP A 5 -65.19 11.50 -64.80
N ARG A 6 -64.43 10.53 -64.23
CA ARG A 6 -64.08 10.46 -62.82
C ARG A 6 -62.62 10.47 -62.70
N SER A 7 -62.06 11.60 -62.39
CA SER A 7 -60.62 11.76 -61.96
C SER A 7 -60.42 11.17 -60.58
N TRP A 8 -59.46 10.27 -60.46
CA TRP A 8 -58.98 9.75 -59.21
C TRP A 8 -57.79 10.58 -58.75
N ILE A 9 -57.93 11.28 -57.61
CA ILE A 9 -56.85 11.98 -56.94
C ILE A 9 -56.17 10.97 -56.04
N GLY A 10 -54.98 10.59 -56.41
CA GLY A 10 -54.11 9.76 -55.58
C GLY A 10 -53.49 10.57 -54.42
N VAL A 11 -53.86 10.22 -53.20
CA VAL A 11 -53.24 10.76 -51.97
C VAL A 11 -51.99 9.95 -51.70
N ALA A 12 -50.83 10.57 -51.89
CA ALA A 12 -49.53 9.99 -51.47
C ALA A 12 -49.38 10.21 -49.96
N LEU A 13 -49.48 9.13 -49.19
CA LEU A 13 -49.05 9.14 -47.76
C LEU A 13 -47.51 9.10 -47.69
N PHE A 14 -46.91 10.20 -47.25
CA PHE A 14 -45.51 10.23 -46.79
C PHE A 14 -45.45 9.63 -45.38
N LEU A 15 -44.94 8.39 -45.26
CA LEU A 15 -44.52 7.84 -43.97
C LEU A 15 -43.22 8.51 -43.58
N CYS A 16 -43.26 9.46 -42.65
CA CYS A 16 -42.07 9.95 -41.93
C CYS A 16 -41.62 8.86 -40.94
N GLY A 17 -40.64 8.06 -41.32
CA GLY A 17 -39.96 7.15 -40.40
C GLY A 17 -39.13 7.95 -39.41
N ALA A 18 -39.59 8.07 -38.17
CA ALA A 18 -38.77 8.59 -37.09
C ALA A 18 -37.67 7.55 -36.75
N LEU A 19 -36.42 7.83 -37.16
CA LEU A 19 -35.26 7.12 -36.62
C LEU A 19 -35.17 7.48 -35.13
N SER A 20 -35.56 6.58 -34.26
CA SER A 20 -35.22 6.64 -32.84
C SER A 20 -33.72 6.34 -32.69
N ILE A 21 -32.91 7.36 -32.51
CA ILE A 21 -31.54 7.20 -32.03
C ILE A 21 -31.72 6.73 -30.58
N ALA A 22 -31.50 5.43 -30.36
CA ALA A 22 -31.34 4.90 -29.02
C ALA A 22 -30.06 5.52 -28.45
N SER A 23 -30.22 6.53 -27.61
CA SER A 23 -29.18 7.03 -26.75
C SER A 23 -28.78 5.85 -25.83
N ALA A 24 -27.60 5.29 -26.03
CA ALA A 24 -27.00 4.38 -25.07
C ALA A 24 -26.80 5.20 -23.79
N GLY A 25 -27.77 5.15 -22.89
CA GLY A 25 -27.65 5.68 -21.56
C GLY A 25 -26.51 4.94 -20.87
N THR A 26 -25.40 5.62 -20.64
CA THR A 26 -24.42 5.17 -19.64
C THR A 26 -25.21 5.15 -18.33
N SER A 27 -25.41 3.95 -17.79
CA SER A 27 -26.00 3.81 -16.46
C SER A 27 -25.04 4.47 -15.47
N ASP A 28 -25.45 5.59 -14.88
CA ASP A 28 -24.76 6.31 -13.79
C ASP A 28 -24.79 5.53 -12.45
N GLU A 29 -25.12 4.25 -12.49
CA GLU A 29 -25.07 3.39 -11.32
C GLU A 29 -23.61 3.10 -10.95
N PRO A 30 -23.19 3.41 -9.71
CA PRO A 30 -21.85 3.12 -9.25
C PRO A 30 -21.53 1.63 -9.42
N HIS A 31 -20.30 1.31 -9.84
CA HIS A 31 -19.88 -0.08 -9.96
C HIS A 31 -20.09 -0.80 -8.61
N PRO A 32 -20.85 -1.92 -8.55
CA PRO A 32 -21.32 -2.51 -7.30
C PRO A 32 -20.18 -2.87 -6.33
N LEU A 33 -18.98 -3.17 -6.84
CA LEU A 33 -17.81 -3.49 -6.02
C LEU A 33 -17.14 -2.28 -5.37
N LEU A 34 -17.43 -1.03 -5.79
CA LEU A 34 -16.77 0.16 -5.25
C LEU A 34 -16.99 0.36 -3.74
N ALA A 35 -18.11 -0.12 -3.22
CA ALA A 35 -18.44 0.02 -1.80
C ALA A 35 -17.39 -0.63 -0.88
N ASP A 36 -16.78 -1.74 -1.31
CA ASP A 36 -15.78 -2.49 -0.54
C ASP A 36 -14.45 -1.75 -0.44
N PHE A 37 -14.22 -0.78 -1.33
CA PHE A 37 -12.99 0.01 -1.39
C PHE A 37 -13.11 1.39 -0.72
N ARG A 38 -14.18 1.64 0.02
CA ARG A 38 -14.37 2.92 0.72
C ARG A 38 -13.32 3.13 1.80
N ARG A 39 -12.73 4.31 1.77
CA ARG A 39 -11.75 4.73 2.77
C ARG A 39 -12.41 4.85 4.16
N PRO A 40 -11.79 4.31 5.23
CA PRO A 40 -12.25 4.52 6.60
C PRO A 40 -12.25 5.99 6.98
N ALA A 41 -13.23 6.42 7.76
CA ALA A 41 -13.36 7.81 8.20
C ALA A 41 -12.29 8.22 9.24
N ALA A 42 -11.72 7.25 9.97
CA ALA A 42 -10.76 7.51 11.05
C ALA A 42 -9.69 6.41 11.12
N VAL A 43 -8.53 6.78 11.67
CA VAL A 43 -7.46 5.83 12.00
C VAL A 43 -7.91 4.96 13.18
N PRO A 44 -7.64 3.64 13.17
CA PRO A 44 -7.96 2.75 14.29
C PRO A 44 -7.32 3.21 15.61
N VAL A 45 -8.09 3.18 16.69
CA VAL A 45 -7.60 3.52 18.03
C VAL A 45 -7.06 2.28 18.71
N ILE A 46 -5.77 2.31 19.07
CA ILE A 46 -5.10 1.23 19.81
C ILE A 46 -5.19 1.50 21.32
N LYS A 47 -6.00 0.72 22.01
CA LYS A 47 -6.26 0.92 23.46
C LYS A 47 -5.01 0.78 24.34
N THR A 48 -4.09 -0.11 23.98
CA THR A 48 -2.84 -0.37 24.71
C THR A 48 -1.80 0.74 24.55
N ASN A 49 -1.89 1.49 23.45
CA ASN A 49 -1.05 2.66 23.18
C ASN A 49 -1.88 3.74 22.44
N PRO A 50 -2.77 4.46 23.14
CA PRO A 50 -3.54 5.54 22.53
C PRO A 50 -2.61 6.60 21.96
N THR A 51 -2.88 6.98 20.70
CA THR A 51 -2.14 8.04 20.02
C THR A 51 -2.52 9.39 20.62
N THR A 52 -1.53 10.13 21.15
CA THR A 52 -1.69 11.50 21.65
C THR A 52 -0.75 12.45 20.90
N PRO A 53 -1.04 13.76 20.86
CA PRO A 53 -0.16 14.73 20.22
C PRO A 53 1.28 14.68 20.72
N GLU A 54 1.49 14.48 22.03
CA GLU A 54 2.81 14.41 22.66
C GLU A 54 3.59 13.18 22.22
N LYS A 55 2.91 12.01 22.14
CA LYS A 55 3.53 10.78 21.62
C LYS A 55 3.87 10.90 20.13
N VAL A 56 3.00 11.52 19.34
CA VAL A 56 3.24 11.76 17.92
C VAL A 56 4.47 12.65 17.72
N ALA A 57 4.54 13.77 18.45
CA ALA A 57 5.67 14.70 18.34
C ALA A 57 6.98 14.02 18.78
N LEU A 58 6.97 13.29 19.90
CA LEU A 58 8.13 12.51 20.36
C LEU A 58 8.51 11.43 19.34
N GLY A 59 7.53 10.67 18.84
CA GLY A 59 7.75 9.61 17.87
C GLY A 59 8.34 10.13 16.56
N GLN A 60 7.87 11.29 16.09
CA GLN A 60 8.43 11.96 14.92
C GLN A 60 9.90 12.31 15.13
N MET A 61 10.27 12.92 16.27
CA MET A 61 11.67 13.21 16.58
C MET A 61 12.53 11.94 16.58
N LEU A 62 12.06 10.87 17.24
CA LEU A 62 12.78 9.59 17.30
C LEU A 62 12.91 8.92 15.92
N PHE A 63 11.90 8.99 15.08
CA PHE A 63 11.89 8.43 13.73
C PHE A 63 12.92 9.08 12.79
N PHE A 64 13.18 10.38 12.97
CA PHE A 64 14.15 11.14 12.18
C PHE A 64 15.51 11.27 12.83
N ASP A 65 15.73 10.75 14.05
CA ASP A 65 16.98 10.94 14.78
C ASP A 65 18.03 9.83 14.50
N PRO A 66 19.11 10.15 13.77
CA PRO A 66 20.16 9.17 13.49
C PRO A 66 20.94 8.75 14.74
N ARG A 67 20.86 9.51 15.85
CA ARG A 67 21.50 9.15 17.13
C ARG A 67 20.92 7.87 17.71
N LEU A 68 19.76 7.40 17.23
CA LEU A 68 19.18 6.09 17.58
C LEU A 68 19.79 4.92 16.79
N SER A 69 20.90 5.12 16.06
CA SER A 69 21.65 4.02 15.47
C SER A 69 23.05 3.89 16.08
N GLY A 70 23.63 2.70 16.00
CA GLY A 70 24.99 2.43 16.47
C GLY A 70 26.06 3.26 15.76
N SER A 71 25.81 3.58 14.48
CA SER A 71 26.69 4.44 13.66
C SER A 71 26.44 5.93 13.86
N GLY A 72 25.28 6.34 14.38
CA GLY A 72 24.87 7.74 14.47
C GLY A 72 24.48 8.40 13.14
N ILE A 73 24.33 7.62 12.05
CA ILE A 73 24.05 8.14 10.70
C ILE A 73 22.78 7.56 10.05
N ILE A 74 22.15 6.56 10.67
CA ILE A 74 20.93 5.91 10.15
C ILE A 74 19.77 6.24 11.09
N ALA A 75 18.66 6.72 10.53
CA ALA A 75 17.38 6.88 11.20
C ALA A 75 16.32 5.99 10.53
N CYS A 76 15.15 5.82 11.12
CA CYS A 76 14.03 5.15 10.46
C CYS A 76 13.71 5.82 9.10
N ALA A 77 13.75 7.16 9.06
CA ALA A 77 13.55 7.97 7.87
C ALA A 77 14.63 7.75 6.77
N THR A 78 15.75 7.10 7.07
CA THR A 78 16.76 6.77 6.07
C THR A 78 16.25 5.70 5.10
N CYS A 79 15.59 4.65 5.63
CA CYS A 79 14.98 3.58 4.85
C CYS A 79 13.51 3.89 4.51
N HIS A 80 12.78 4.55 5.40
CA HIS A 80 11.40 4.97 5.18
C HIS A 80 11.33 6.47 4.84
N ASN A 81 11.89 6.82 3.66
CA ASN A 81 12.02 8.21 3.23
C ASN A 81 10.66 8.79 2.76
N PRO A 82 10.18 9.87 3.38
CA PRO A 82 8.92 10.49 2.99
C PRO A 82 8.85 10.91 1.51
N ALA A 83 9.97 11.33 0.93
CA ALA A 83 10.04 11.74 -0.47
C ALA A 83 9.96 10.56 -1.46
N LEU A 84 10.09 9.31 -0.97
CA LEU A 84 10.04 8.07 -1.75
C LEU A 84 8.84 7.20 -1.33
N ALA A 85 7.73 7.85 -1.03
CA ALA A 85 6.50 7.20 -0.53
C ALA A 85 6.77 6.28 0.68
N TRP A 86 7.64 6.73 1.59
CA TRP A 86 8.00 6.03 2.84
C TRP A 86 8.69 4.67 2.62
N SER A 87 9.45 4.55 1.52
CA SER A 87 10.35 3.46 1.18
C SER A 87 11.74 4.03 0.87
N ASP A 88 12.67 3.25 0.30
CA ASP A 88 14.04 3.70 -0.02
C ASP A 88 14.39 3.67 -1.52
N ALA A 89 13.46 3.22 -2.36
CA ALA A 89 13.65 3.04 -3.80
C ALA A 89 14.84 2.11 -4.17
N LEU A 90 15.28 1.25 -3.25
CA LEU A 90 16.35 0.29 -3.47
C LEU A 90 15.79 -1.13 -3.58
N PRO A 91 16.38 -2.01 -4.40
CA PRO A 91 15.96 -3.42 -4.43
C PRO A 91 16.03 -4.08 -3.04
N LYS A 92 17.05 -3.74 -2.28
CA LYS A 92 17.23 -4.20 -0.89
C LYS A 92 17.75 -3.04 -0.07
N GLY A 93 17.18 -2.81 1.10
CA GLY A 93 17.60 -1.75 2.01
C GLY A 93 19.08 -1.84 2.38
N ILE A 94 19.66 -0.72 2.79
CA ILE A 94 21.05 -0.62 3.25
C ILE A 94 21.03 -0.20 4.72
N GLY A 95 21.54 -1.06 5.60
CA GLY A 95 21.60 -0.85 7.02
C GLY A 95 22.98 -0.45 7.54
N HIS A 96 23.24 -0.81 8.80
CA HIS A 96 24.46 -0.46 9.53
C HIS A 96 25.72 -0.84 8.76
N MET A 97 26.69 0.08 8.69
CA MET A 97 27.97 -0.08 7.99
C MET A 97 27.85 -0.47 6.51
N GLY A 98 26.74 -0.11 5.84
CA GLY A 98 26.51 -0.44 4.45
C GLY A 98 26.05 -1.87 4.20
N ASN A 99 25.64 -2.60 5.22
CA ASN A 99 25.10 -3.95 5.10
C ASN A 99 23.88 -3.97 4.20
N ARG A 100 23.91 -4.77 3.14
CA ARG A 100 22.77 -4.98 2.26
C ARG A 100 21.76 -5.90 2.95
N LEU A 101 20.54 -5.42 3.14
CA LEU A 101 19.48 -6.18 3.78
C LEU A 101 18.97 -7.28 2.84
N ARG A 102 18.20 -8.22 3.39
CA ARG A 102 17.70 -9.36 2.60
C ARG A 102 16.52 -9.01 1.73
N ARG A 103 15.73 -7.98 2.11
CA ARG A 103 14.45 -7.64 1.52
C ARG A 103 14.37 -6.17 1.16
N HIS A 104 13.45 -5.86 0.23
CA HIS A 104 13.05 -4.51 -0.09
C HIS A 104 12.36 -3.84 1.11
N THR A 105 12.62 -2.54 1.32
CA THR A 105 12.01 -1.76 2.39
C THR A 105 10.53 -1.51 2.08
N PRO A 106 9.58 -2.08 2.85
CA PRO A 106 8.16 -1.81 2.64
C PRO A 106 7.81 -0.38 3.08
N THR A 107 6.80 0.21 2.46
CA THR A 107 6.28 1.50 2.91
C THR A 107 5.64 1.40 4.29
N ILE A 108 5.73 2.48 5.08
CA ILE A 108 4.94 2.66 6.31
C ILE A 108 3.64 3.45 6.06
N LEU A 109 3.35 3.83 4.80
CA LEU A 109 2.13 4.53 4.44
C LEU A 109 0.90 3.67 4.76
N ASN A 110 -0.06 4.25 5.51
CA ASN A 110 -1.28 3.57 5.94
C ASN A 110 -1.05 2.34 6.85
N VAL A 111 0.10 2.23 7.49
CA VAL A 111 0.47 1.09 8.32
C VAL A 111 -0.44 0.92 9.54
N ALA A 112 -1.09 2.01 9.97
CA ALA A 112 -2.05 2.01 11.09
C ALA A 112 -3.27 1.08 10.91
N TYR A 113 -3.57 0.69 9.69
CA TYR A 113 -4.81 -0.04 9.35
C TYR A 113 -4.60 -1.54 9.13
N GLY A 114 -3.41 -2.07 9.32
CA GLY A 114 -3.11 -3.47 9.06
C GLY A 114 -2.17 -4.09 10.07
N GLU A 115 -2.22 -5.41 10.15
CA GLU A 115 -1.39 -6.29 10.97
C GLU A 115 -1.39 -7.69 10.31
N PRO A 116 -0.40 -8.56 10.59
CA PRO A 116 0.85 -8.32 11.28
C PRO A 116 1.86 -7.54 10.43
N TYR A 117 3.03 -7.22 10.97
CA TYR A 117 4.05 -6.38 10.33
C TYR A 117 5.25 -7.20 9.84
N PHE A 118 6.10 -6.58 8.96
CA PHE A 118 7.13 -7.18 8.12
C PHE A 118 6.56 -8.03 6.98
N TRP A 119 7.41 -8.31 5.99
CA TRP A 119 7.07 -9.19 4.86
C TRP A 119 6.69 -10.62 5.27
N ASP A 120 7.20 -11.10 6.40
CA ASP A 120 6.92 -12.42 6.96
C ASP A 120 5.92 -12.40 8.14
N GLY A 121 5.45 -11.22 8.54
CA GLY A 121 4.46 -11.05 9.60
C GLY A 121 4.95 -11.45 11.00
N ARG A 122 6.26 -11.35 11.26
CA ARG A 122 6.85 -11.77 12.54
C ARG A 122 6.54 -10.86 13.72
N ALA A 123 6.07 -9.63 13.48
CA ALA A 123 5.66 -8.72 14.54
C ALA A 123 4.14 -8.57 14.55
N ALA A 124 3.51 -8.82 15.70
CA ALA A 124 2.06 -8.73 15.86
C ALA A 124 1.58 -7.28 16.01
N THR A 125 2.39 -6.40 16.59
CA THR A 125 2.07 -5.00 16.84
C THR A 125 3.08 -4.08 16.17
N LEU A 126 2.70 -2.82 15.94
CA LEU A 126 3.61 -1.82 15.39
C LEU A 126 4.73 -1.47 16.38
N GLU A 127 4.45 -1.53 17.67
CA GLU A 127 5.40 -1.39 18.75
C GLU A 127 6.48 -2.49 18.72
N ASP A 128 6.09 -3.73 18.48
CA ASP A 128 7.02 -4.85 18.35
C ASP A 128 7.83 -4.74 17.05
N GLN A 129 7.19 -4.27 15.98
CA GLN A 129 7.88 -4.01 14.72
C GLN A 129 8.99 -2.97 14.90
N ALA A 130 8.73 -1.84 15.55
CA ALA A 130 9.70 -0.74 15.73
C ALA A 130 10.94 -1.17 16.52
N LYS A 131 10.81 -2.13 17.45
CA LYS A 131 11.95 -2.69 18.20
C LYS A 131 12.91 -3.48 17.30
N GLY A 132 12.37 -4.16 16.29
CA GLY A 132 13.15 -5.03 15.39
C GLY A 132 14.31 -4.29 14.69
N PRO A 133 14.04 -3.32 13.79
CA PRO A 133 15.06 -2.56 13.10
C PRO A 133 16.00 -1.79 14.05
N LEU A 134 15.47 -1.25 15.15
CA LEU A 134 16.24 -0.53 16.14
C LEU A 134 17.38 -1.39 16.70
N THR A 135 17.07 -2.64 17.09
CA THR A 135 18.04 -3.52 17.75
C THR A 135 18.79 -4.46 16.79
N SER A 136 18.35 -4.60 15.56
CA SER A 136 18.98 -5.45 14.55
C SER A 136 20.40 -4.96 14.22
N GLU A 137 21.40 -5.83 14.39
CA GLU A 137 22.80 -5.55 14.03
C GLU A 137 22.96 -5.18 12.55
N ALA A 138 22.14 -5.75 11.68
CA ALA A 138 22.19 -5.47 10.25
C ALA A 138 21.51 -4.13 9.86
N GLU A 139 20.58 -3.62 10.68
CA GLU A 139 19.78 -2.43 10.37
C GLU A 139 20.29 -1.21 11.14
N MET A 140 19.78 -0.89 12.32
CA MET A 140 20.23 0.29 13.10
C MET A 140 21.32 -0.03 14.12
N ASN A 141 21.50 -1.28 14.49
CA ASN A 141 22.51 -1.78 15.43
C ASN A 141 22.57 -0.96 16.75
N MET A 142 21.41 -0.76 17.38
CA MET A 142 21.30 -0.02 18.63
C MET A 142 20.74 -0.94 19.72
N PRO A 143 21.59 -1.56 20.56
CA PRO A 143 21.12 -2.35 21.70
C PRO A 143 20.18 -1.54 22.60
N ALA A 144 19.14 -2.19 23.12
CA ALA A 144 18.04 -1.53 23.84
C ALA A 144 18.52 -0.65 25.01
N GLU A 145 19.49 -1.16 25.79
CA GLU A 145 20.06 -0.44 26.93
C GLU A 145 20.88 0.78 26.48
N VAL A 146 21.53 0.70 25.32
CA VAL A 146 22.29 1.81 24.73
C VAL A 146 21.36 2.88 24.21
N ALA A 147 20.25 2.48 23.57
CA ALA A 147 19.19 3.42 23.14
C ALA A 147 18.63 4.22 24.33
N VAL A 148 18.27 3.54 25.42
CA VAL A 148 17.76 4.18 26.63
C VAL A 148 18.78 5.15 27.23
N LYS A 149 20.04 4.73 27.39
CA LYS A 149 21.12 5.60 27.91
C LYS A 149 21.33 6.82 27.01
N ARG A 150 21.28 6.65 25.69
CA ARG A 150 21.40 7.73 24.70
C ARG A 150 20.29 8.76 24.86
N ILE A 151 19.04 8.31 24.96
CA ILE A 151 17.88 9.18 25.16
C ILE A 151 17.99 9.92 26.49
N LEU A 152 18.33 9.24 27.58
CA LEU A 152 18.48 9.85 28.91
C LEU A 152 19.63 10.88 28.98
N SER A 153 20.62 10.80 28.11
CA SER A 153 21.72 11.78 28.03
C SER A 153 21.33 13.09 27.31
N ILE A 154 20.12 13.18 26.74
CA ILE A 154 19.64 14.34 26.00
C ILE A 154 18.48 14.97 26.77
N PRO A 155 18.71 16.13 27.47
CA PRO A 155 17.71 16.74 28.35
C PRO A 155 16.36 17.00 27.67
N GLY A 156 16.37 17.42 26.39
CA GLY A 156 15.14 17.64 25.64
C GLY A 156 14.32 16.39 25.42
N TYR A 157 14.94 15.20 25.26
CA TYR A 157 14.20 13.95 25.23
C TYR A 157 13.63 13.58 26.58
N VAL A 158 14.37 13.74 27.68
CA VAL A 158 13.86 13.46 29.04
C VAL A 158 12.57 14.23 29.27
N THR A 159 12.54 15.51 28.93
CA THR A 159 11.37 16.36 29.03
C THR A 159 10.23 15.86 28.11
N ALA A 160 10.50 15.55 26.85
CA ALA A 160 9.48 15.06 25.90
C ALA A 160 8.88 13.73 26.35
N PHE A 161 9.67 12.80 26.87
CA PHE A 161 9.18 11.52 27.43
C PHE A 161 8.29 11.73 28.66
N ALA A 162 8.63 12.66 29.55
CA ALA A 162 7.82 12.96 30.73
C ALA A 162 6.41 13.45 30.33
N TYR A 163 6.30 14.23 29.26
CA TYR A 163 4.99 14.65 28.71
C TYR A 163 4.26 13.53 27.99
N ALA A 164 4.95 12.77 27.13
CA ALA A 164 4.34 11.73 26.32
C ALA A 164 3.92 10.48 27.14
N PHE A 165 4.64 10.17 28.21
CA PHE A 165 4.44 8.99 29.05
C PHE A 165 4.49 9.34 30.56
N PRO A 166 3.50 10.09 31.08
CA PRO A 166 3.50 10.48 32.48
C PRO A 166 3.62 9.28 33.44
N GLY A 167 4.60 9.35 34.35
CA GLY A 167 4.83 8.30 35.36
C GLY A 167 5.45 7.01 34.83
N LYS A 168 5.83 6.93 33.54
CA LYS A 168 6.54 5.77 32.98
C LYS A 168 8.02 6.09 32.75
N PRO A 169 8.94 5.14 32.97
CA PRO A 169 10.35 5.33 32.67
C PRO A 169 10.60 5.34 31.16
N VAL A 170 11.69 5.96 30.74
CA VAL A 170 12.25 5.76 29.39
C VAL A 170 12.72 4.31 29.29
N SER A 171 12.22 3.60 28.31
CA SER A 171 12.52 2.21 28.01
C SER A 171 12.44 1.96 26.49
N VAL A 172 12.94 0.83 26.03
CA VAL A 172 12.77 0.46 24.62
C VAL A 172 11.30 0.36 24.23
N ASP A 173 10.41 -0.05 25.14
CA ASP A 173 8.98 -0.13 24.91
C ASP A 173 8.34 1.26 24.76
N THR A 174 8.72 2.25 25.58
CA THR A 174 8.21 3.61 25.42
C THR A 174 8.79 4.33 24.22
N ILE A 175 10.04 4.03 23.83
CA ILE A 175 10.63 4.48 22.55
C ILE A 175 9.83 3.92 21.37
N ALA A 176 9.60 2.62 21.34
CA ALA A 176 8.84 1.95 20.29
C ALA A 176 7.38 2.43 20.24
N ALA A 177 6.75 2.63 21.40
CA ALA A 177 5.38 3.15 21.51
C ALA A 177 5.23 4.58 20.97
N ALA A 178 6.24 5.44 21.15
CA ALA A 178 6.25 6.77 20.55
C ALA A 178 6.42 6.70 19.04
N ILE A 179 7.39 5.91 18.53
CA ILE A 179 7.61 5.71 17.10
C ILE A 179 6.32 5.18 16.43
N ALA A 180 5.70 4.13 16.98
CA ALA A 180 4.45 3.57 16.50
C ALA A 180 3.30 4.59 16.48
N SER A 181 3.24 5.49 17.49
CA SER A 181 2.24 6.56 17.52
C SER A 181 2.41 7.56 16.38
N TYR A 182 3.65 7.88 16.00
CA TYR A 182 3.94 8.71 14.83
C TYR A 182 3.61 7.98 13.53
N GLU A 183 4.04 6.73 13.36
CA GLU A 183 3.78 5.94 12.15
C GLU A 183 2.27 5.78 11.88
N ARG A 184 1.43 5.73 12.92
CA ARG A 184 -0.04 5.73 12.78
C ARG A 184 -0.60 7.00 12.18
N THR A 185 0.14 8.10 12.20
CA THR A 185 -0.26 9.36 11.53
C THR A 185 0.16 9.43 10.06
N VAL A 186 0.99 8.49 9.60
CA VAL A 186 1.45 8.42 8.21
C VAL A 186 0.36 7.80 7.34
N VAL A 187 -0.58 8.64 6.93
CA VAL A 187 -1.76 8.24 6.15
C VAL A 187 -1.81 9.02 4.85
N SER A 188 -2.00 8.31 3.73
CA SER A 188 -2.10 8.93 2.40
C SER A 188 -3.31 9.86 2.29
N ASN A 189 -3.21 10.87 1.45
CA ASN A 189 -4.35 11.69 1.05
C ASN A 189 -5.32 10.89 0.15
N SER A 190 -6.43 11.53 -0.24
CA SER A 190 -7.38 10.97 -1.20
C SER A 190 -6.75 10.90 -2.59
N ALA A 191 -6.71 9.72 -3.18
CA ALA A 191 -6.28 9.46 -4.54
C ALA A 191 -7.45 9.64 -5.55
N PRO A 192 -7.21 9.71 -6.86
CA PRO A 192 -8.28 9.71 -7.87
C PRO A 192 -9.26 8.54 -7.70
N PHE A 193 -8.77 7.35 -7.39
CA PHE A 193 -9.60 6.20 -7.09
C PHE A 193 -10.56 6.42 -5.91
N ASP A 194 -10.11 7.06 -4.83
CA ASP A 194 -10.98 7.35 -3.68
C ASP A 194 -12.13 8.32 -4.04
N LYS A 195 -11.86 9.29 -4.94
CA LYS A 195 -12.87 10.21 -5.43
C LYS A 195 -13.92 9.48 -6.29
N TRP A 196 -13.46 8.57 -7.15
CA TRP A 196 -14.37 7.73 -7.93
C TRP A 196 -15.24 6.83 -7.04
N VAL A 197 -14.65 6.17 -6.04
CA VAL A 197 -15.38 5.39 -5.02
C VAL A 197 -16.41 6.25 -4.27
N ALA A 198 -16.13 7.54 -4.10
CA ALA A 198 -17.07 8.50 -3.49
C ALA A 198 -18.15 9.04 -4.45
N GLY A 199 -18.14 8.63 -5.74
CA GLY A 199 -19.14 8.99 -6.75
C GLY A 199 -18.71 10.03 -7.77
N ASP A 200 -17.43 10.47 -7.77
CA ASP A 200 -16.91 11.35 -8.84
C ASP A 200 -16.52 10.51 -10.06
N GLU A 201 -17.48 10.30 -10.97
CA GLU A 201 -17.29 9.52 -12.19
C GLU A 201 -16.23 10.09 -13.14
N GLY A 202 -15.89 11.37 -13.01
CA GLY A 202 -14.84 12.04 -13.78
C GLY A 202 -13.45 11.88 -13.21
N ALA A 203 -13.30 11.36 -11.98
CA ALA A 203 -12.01 11.29 -11.28
C ALA A 203 -11.01 10.31 -11.92
N VAL A 204 -11.48 9.33 -12.68
CA VAL A 204 -10.66 8.29 -13.32
C VAL A 204 -11.03 8.10 -14.79
N SER A 205 -10.07 7.74 -15.63
CA SER A 205 -10.26 7.53 -17.06
C SER A 205 -11.09 6.27 -17.38
N ALA A 206 -11.65 6.19 -18.58
CA ALA A 206 -12.32 4.98 -19.05
C ALA A 206 -11.40 3.76 -19.07
N SER A 207 -10.11 3.94 -19.40
CA SER A 207 -9.07 2.90 -19.33
C SER A 207 -8.90 2.39 -17.88
N ALA A 208 -8.82 3.30 -16.90
CA ALA A 208 -8.70 2.91 -15.50
C ALA A 208 -9.95 2.16 -14.99
N LYS A 209 -11.15 2.52 -15.45
CA LYS A 209 -12.39 1.79 -15.12
C LYS A 209 -12.38 0.36 -15.69
N ARG A 210 -11.91 0.18 -16.93
CA ARG A 210 -11.72 -1.16 -17.50
C ARG A 210 -10.64 -1.93 -16.73
N GLY A 211 -9.54 -1.26 -16.35
CA GLY A 211 -8.49 -1.84 -15.52
C GLY A 211 -9.01 -2.32 -14.15
N PHE A 212 -9.88 -1.55 -13.49
CA PHE A 212 -10.56 -1.96 -12.26
C PHE A 212 -11.44 -3.20 -12.47
N SER A 213 -12.17 -3.26 -13.59
CA SER A 213 -12.97 -4.44 -13.92
C SER A 213 -12.10 -5.67 -14.18
N LEU A 214 -10.95 -5.51 -14.85
CA LEU A 214 -9.96 -6.58 -15.03
C LEU A 214 -9.35 -7.03 -13.70
N PHE A 215 -9.00 -6.08 -12.84
CA PHE A 215 -8.42 -6.32 -11.52
C PHE A 215 -9.32 -7.17 -10.62
N ASN A 216 -10.65 -6.93 -10.68
CA ASN A 216 -11.65 -7.70 -9.93
C ASN A 216 -12.18 -8.94 -10.67
N GLY A 217 -11.90 -9.05 -11.97
CA GLY A 217 -12.39 -10.13 -12.85
C GLY A 217 -11.27 -11.00 -13.39
N LYS A 218 -10.98 -10.91 -14.69
CA LYS A 218 -10.04 -11.77 -15.41
C LYS A 218 -8.66 -11.86 -14.77
N ALA A 219 -8.11 -10.75 -14.29
CA ALA A 219 -6.78 -10.71 -13.68
C ALA A 219 -6.77 -11.18 -12.21
N ASN A 220 -7.93 -11.28 -11.55
CA ASN A 220 -8.13 -11.81 -10.21
C ASN A 220 -7.22 -11.21 -9.12
N CYS A 221 -6.72 -10.00 -9.32
CA CYS A 221 -5.81 -9.35 -8.36
C CYS A 221 -6.50 -9.06 -7.03
N ALA A 222 -7.82 -8.77 -7.07
CA ALA A 222 -8.62 -8.47 -5.89
C ALA A 222 -8.76 -9.66 -4.92
N ALA A 223 -8.44 -10.89 -5.33
CA ALA A 223 -8.41 -12.06 -4.43
C ALA A 223 -7.46 -11.86 -3.24
N CYS A 224 -6.35 -11.12 -3.45
CA CYS A 224 -5.38 -10.76 -2.42
C CYS A 224 -5.36 -9.26 -2.15
N HIS A 225 -5.56 -8.42 -3.19
CA HIS A 225 -5.51 -6.97 -3.10
C HIS A 225 -6.91 -6.35 -2.98
N SER A 226 -7.62 -6.66 -1.89
CA SER A 226 -8.98 -6.19 -1.61
C SER A 226 -9.04 -5.03 -0.61
N GLY A 227 -10.23 -4.45 -0.46
CA GLY A 227 -10.51 -3.38 0.48
C GLY A 227 -9.82 -2.06 0.17
N TRP A 228 -10.04 -1.05 1.02
CA TRP A 228 -9.48 0.28 0.82
C TRP A 228 -7.96 0.31 0.65
N ARG A 229 -7.22 -0.50 1.41
CA ARG A 229 -5.77 -0.57 1.33
C ARG A 229 -5.24 -1.39 0.16
N MET A 230 -6.10 -2.06 -0.58
CA MET A 230 -5.70 -3.00 -1.64
C MET A 230 -4.78 -4.10 -1.10
N THR A 231 -5.18 -4.75 0.00
CA THR A 231 -4.48 -5.87 0.63
C THR A 231 -5.41 -6.60 1.59
N ASP A 232 -5.31 -7.90 1.63
CA ASP A 232 -5.95 -8.78 2.61
C ASP A 232 -5.09 -8.99 3.87
N ASP A 233 -3.87 -8.40 3.91
CA ASP A 233 -2.83 -8.66 4.91
C ASP A 233 -2.44 -10.17 5.02
N GLY A 234 -2.87 -11.00 4.10
CA GLY A 234 -2.58 -12.43 3.99
C GLY A 234 -1.14 -12.72 3.53
N PHE A 235 -0.79 -14.02 3.52
CA PHE A 235 0.54 -14.48 3.10
C PHE A 235 0.41 -15.43 1.94
N HIS A 236 1.00 -15.08 0.80
CA HIS A 236 0.87 -15.82 -0.44
C HIS A 236 2.24 -16.05 -1.09
N ASP A 237 2.44 -17.26 -1.58
CA ASP A 237 3.52 -17.57 -2.51
C ASP A 237 3.06 -17.25 -3.92
N ILE A 238 3.61 -16.18 -4.49
CA ILE A 238 3.30 -15.72 -5.84
C ILE A 238 4.33 -16.19 -6.88
N GLY A 239 5.15 -17.18 -6.55
CA GLY A 239 6.09 -17.79 -7.48
C GLY A 239 7.30 -16.93 -7.85
N ILE A 240 7.72 -15.98 -6.99
CA ILE A 240 9.02 -15.27 -7.17
C ILE A 240 10.16 -16.24 -6.94
N THR A 241 11.18 -16.19 -7.80
CA THR A 241 12.41 -17.00 -7.65
C THR A 241 13.21 -16.54 -6.45
N GLY A 242 13.85 -17.48 -5.73
CA GLY A 242 14.71 -17.12 -4.60
C GLY A 242 14.76 -18.20 -3.53
N THR A 243 15.53 -17.94 -2.47
CA THR A 243 15.75 -18.85 -1.35
C THR A 243 15.17 -18.35 -0.03
N ASP A 244 14.55 -17.17 -0.02
CA ASP A 244 13.90 -16.64 1.18
C ASP A 244 12.57 -17.39 1.41
N ARG A 245 12.49 -18.13 2.51
CA ARG A 245 11.34 -18.98 2.85
C ARG A 245 10.12 -18.19 3.31
N GLY A 246 10.21 -16.85 3.40
CA GLY A 246 9.09 -16.01 3.80
C GLY A 246 8.50 -16.40 5.17
N ARG A 247 7.19 -16.56 5.22
CA ARG A 247 6.43 -16.90 6.44
C ARG A 247 6.86 -18.25 7.06
N ALA A 248 7.29 -19.21 6.25
CA ALA A 248 7.74 -20.52 6.77
C ALA A 248 9.02 -20.43 7.62
N ALA A 249 9.79 -19.35 7.52
CA ALA A 249 10.95 -19.15 8.39
C ALA A 249 10.55 -18.98 9.86
N ILE A 250 9.33 -18.53 10.14
CA ILE A 250 8.80 -18.31 11.51
C ILE A 250 7.65 -19.24 11.87
N ALA A 251 7.06 -19.93 10.90
CA ALA A 251 5.99 -20.91 11.06
C ALA A 251 6.29 -22.15 10.18
N PRO A 252 7.31 -22.95 10.55
CA PRO A 252 7.76 -24.07 9.73
C PRO A 252 6.75 -25.23 9.73
N GLY A 253 6.84 -26.08 8.70
CA GLY A 253 6.04 -27.33 8.60
C GLY A 253 4.72 -27.17 7.84
N ILE A 254 4.39 -25.99 7.35
CA ILE A 254 3.19 -25.72 6.53
C ILE A 254 3.65 -25.35 5.11
N VAL A 255 3.38 -26.23 4.15
CA VAL A 255 3.84 -26.06 2.75
C VAL A 255 3.34 -24.75 2.15
N GLN A 256 2.11 -24.35 2.41
CA GLN A 256 1.50 -23.10 1.89
C GLN A 256 2.19 -21.83 2.40
N LEU A 257 2.98 -21.92 3.47
CA LEU A 257 3.73 -20.81 4.02
C LEU A 257 5.18 -20.71 3.48
N GLU A 258 5.66 -21.72 2.76
CA GLU A 258 6.95 -21.66 2.09
C GLU A 258 6.91 -20.59 0.99
N TYR A 259 7.91 -19.72 1.00
CA TYR A 259 8.01 -18.58 0.05
C TYR A 259 6.81 -17.62 0.06
N ALA A 260 5.94 -17.73 1.07
CA ALA A 260 4.79 -16.86 1.23
C ALA A 260 5.20 -15.54 1.91
N PHE A 261 4.77 -14.44 1.34
CA PHE A 261 5.01 -13.11 1.85
C PHE A 261 3.69 -12.36 2.00
N LYS A 262 3.66 -11.42 2.94
CA LYS A 262 2.49 -10.59 3.19
C LYS A 262 2.13 -9.80 1.93
N THR A 263 0.84 -9.79 1.58
CA THR A 263 0.30 -8.93 0.53
C THR A 263 0.55 -7.45 0.88
N PRO A 264 1.35 -6.71 0.10
CA PRO A 264 1.58 -5.29 0.38
C PRO A 264 0.39 -4.45 -0.09
N THR A 265 0.17 -3.29 0.54
CA THR A 265 -0.77 -2.30 0.03
C THR A 265 -0.37 -1.83 -1.37
N LEU A 266 -1.36 -1.57 -2.26
CA LEU A 266 -1.11 -0.94 -3.57
C LEU A 266 -1.29 0.59 -3.55
N ARG A 267 -1.63 1.19 -2.41
CA ARG A 267 -1.70 2.66 -2.30
C ARG A 267 -0.33 3.28 -2.60
N ASN A 268 -0.30 4.29 -3.47
CA ASN A 268 0.91 4.97 -3.95
C ASN A 268 1.93 4.02 -4.60
N ILE A 269 1.48 2.92 -5.22
CA ILE A 269 2.37 1.87 -5.75
C ILE A 269 3.32 2.40 -6.83
N ASN A 270 2.90 3.36 -7.67
CA ASN A 270 3.74 3.94 -8.72
C ASN A 270 4.99 4.65 -8.21
N GLN A 271 5.00 5.05 -6.93
CA GLN A 271 6.10 5.80 -6.32
C GLN A 271 7.10 4.89 -5.59
N ARG A 272 6.93 3.57 -5.62
CA ARG A 272 7.65 2.63 -4.76
C ARG A 272 8.43 1.54 -5.50
N ALA A 273 8.82 1.83 -6.73
CA ALA A 273 9.74 0.92 -7.45
C ALA A 273 11.09 0.80 -6.71
N PRO A 274 11.77 -0.34 -6.79
CA PRO A 274 11.36 -1.60 -7.43
C PRO A 274 10.40 -2.42 -6.57
N TYR A 275 9.83 -3.49 -7.14
CA TYR A 275 8.73 -4.25 -6.57
C TYR A 275 9.15 -5.63 -6.09
N MET A 276 8.24 -6.30 -5.39
CA MET A 276 8.35 -7.58 -4.69
C MET A 276 9.15 -7.48 -3.37
N HIS A 277 9.09 -8.54 -2.57
CA HIS A 277 9.77 -8.59 -1.28
C HIS A 277 11.31 -8.47 -1.38
N ASP A 278 11.87 -8.74 -2.54
CA ASP A 278 13.30 -8.71 -2.83
C ASP A 278 13.72 -7.61 -3.81
N GLY A 279 12.77 -6.79 -4.27
CA GLY A 279 13.00 -5.73 -5.24
C GLY A 279 13.41 -6.23 -6.63
N SER A 280 13.04 -7.46 -7.00
CA SER A 280 13.48 -8.10 -8.25
C SER A 280 12.83 -7.52 -9.51
N LEU A 281 11.68 -6.87 -9.41
CA LEU A 281 10.96 -6.33 -10.55
C LEU A 281 11.03 -4.80 -10.56
N ALA A 282 11.58 -4.24 -11.64
CA ALA A 282 11.87 -2.81 -11.70
C ALA A 282 10.66 -1.93 -12.04
N THR A 283 9.62 -2.48 -12.69
CA THR A 283 8.48 -1.72 -13.19
C THR A 283 7.16 -2.42 -12.91
N LEU A 284 6.04 -1.67 -12.85
CA LEU A 284 4.70 -2.26 -12.74
C LEU A 284 4.33 -3.10 -13.96
N SER A 285 4.84 -2.77 -15.15
CA SER A 285 4.67 -3.63 -16.31
C SER A 285 5.29 -5.01 -16.08
N ALA A 286 6.52 -5.08 -15.55
CA ALA A 286 7.17 -6.34 -15.20
C ALA A 286 6.40 -7.10 -14.10
N VAL A 287 5.76 -6.39 -13.17
CA VAL A 287 4.88 -7.01 -12.17
C VAL A 287 3.66 -7.65 -12.83
N ILE A 288 2.99 -6.96 -13.77
CA ILE A 288 1.85 -7.52 -14.49
C ILE A 288 2.29 -8.72 -15.34
N ASP A 289 3.45 -8.64 -16.01
CA ASP A 289 4.00 -9.76 -16.79
C ASP A 289 4.32 -10.97 -15.91
N HIS A 290 4.82 -10.75 -14.69
CA HIS A 290 5.03 -11.82 -13.72
C HIS A 290 3.71 -12.54 -13.36
N TYR A 291 2.65 -11.81 -13.05
CA TYR A 291 1.33 -12.39 -12.76
C TYR A 291 0.68 -13.01 -14.00
N ASP A 292 0.96 -12.49 -15.19
CA ASP A 292 0.41 -13.04 -16.45
C ASP A 292 0.98 -14.43 -16.73
N SER A 293 2.29 -14.63 -16.64
CA SER A 293 2.94 -15.90 -17.02
C SER A 293 4.34 -16.14 -16.46
N GLY A 294 4.86 -15.21 -15.63
CA GLY A 294 6.27 -15.21 -15.21
C GLY A 294 6.55 -15.93 -13.87
N PHE A 295 5.55 -16.50 -13.22
CA PHE A 295 5.69 -17.13 -11.92
C PHE A 295 6.23 -18.57 -11.99
N VAL A 296 6.95 -18.99 -10.93
CA VAL A 296 7.46 -20.36 -10.79
C VAL A 296 6.40 -21.24 -10.14
N SER A 297 6.06 -22.35 -10.80
CA SER A 297 5.17 -23.37 -10.26
C SER A 297 5.92 -24.23 -9.23
N ARG A 298 5.33 -24.35 -8.02
CA ARG A 298 5.86 -25.17 -6.91
C ARG A 298 4.72 -25.54 -5.93
N PRO A 299 4.90 -26.52 -5.03
CA PRO A 299 3.83 -26.98 -4.16
C PRO A 299 3.22 -25.94 -3.22
N SER A 300 3.95 -24.86 -2.92
CA SER A 300 3.50 -23.73 -2.10
C SER A 300 2.81 -22.63 -2.87
N LEU A 301 2.88 -22.65 -4.22
CA LEU A 301 2.26 -21.62 -5.06
C LEU A 301 0.79 -21.44 -4.70
N ASP A 302 0.38 -20.18 -4.49
CA ASP A 302 -1.01 -19.89 -4.15
C ASP A 302 -1.96 -20.36 -5.25
N THR A 303 -3.08 -20.93 -4.88
CA THR A 303 -4.08 -21.50 -5.80
C THR A 303 -4.78 -20.46 -6.67
N GLN A 304 -4.70 -19.17 -6.30
CA GLN A 304 -5.18 -18.06 -7.12
C GLN A 304 -4.23 -17.73 -8.29
N MET A 305 -2.97 -18.23 -8.25
CA MET A 305 -2.00 -18.00 -9.30
C MET A 305 -2.25 -18.91 -10.49
N HIS A 306 -2.57 -18.32 -11.63
CA HIS A 306 -2.78 -19.00 -12.89
C HIS A 306 -2.44 -18.07 -14.06
N GLN A 307 -2.18 -18.62 -15.24
CA GLN A 307 -1.89 -17.84 -16.42
C GLN A 307 -3.11 -17.02 -16.85
N LEU A 308 -2.94 -15.70 -16.98
CA LEU A 308 -4.04 -14.75 -17.21
C LEU A 308 -4.34 -14.53 -18.70
N SER A 309 -3.34 -14.71 -19.58
CA SER A 309 -3.44 -14.46 -21.03
C SER A 309 -3.96 -13.05 -21.35
N LEU A 310 -3.33 -12.04 -20.76
CA LEU A 310 -3.70 -10.64 -20.93
C LEU A 310 -3.23 -10.11 -22.28
N THR A 311 -4.10 -9.37 -22.97
CA THR A 311 -3.70 -8.61 -24.16
C THR A 311 -2.88 -7.37 -23.79
N PRO A 312 -2.13 -6.75 -24.72
CA PRO A 312 -1.42 -5.49 -24.47
C PRO A 312 -2.35 -4.37 -23.94
N ASP A 313 -3.56 -4.26 -24.48
CA ASP A 313 -4.55 -3.25 -24.07
C ASP A 313 -5.04 -3.52 -22.64
N GLU A 314 -5.30 -4.78 -22.28
CA GLU A 314 -5.68 -5.15 -20.91
C GLU A 314 -4.56 -4.85 -19.90
N LYS A 315 -3.30 -5.06 -20.25
CA LYS A 315 -2.15 -4.67 -19.42
C LYS A 315 -2.05 -3.16 -19.26
N ALA A 316 -2.29 -2.40 -20.33
CA ALA A 316 -2.34 -0.94 -20.27
C ALA A 316 -3.49 -0.43 -19.41
N ASP A 317 -4.68 -1.04 -19.49
CA ASP A 317 -5.82 -0.71 -18.65
C ASP A 317 -5.55 -0.99 -17.15
N LEU A 318 -4.89 -2.11 -16.82
CA LEU A 318 -4.46 -2.42 -15.45
C LEU A 318 -3.45 -1.38 -14.92
N LEU A 319 -2.47 -0.98 -15.74
CA LEU A 319 -1.52 0.08 -15.37
C LEU A 319 -2.23 1.41 -15.12
N ALA A 320 -3.19 1.78 -16.00
CA ALA A 320 -4.00 2.98 -15.83
C ALA A 320 -4.82 2.95 -14.53
N PHE A 321 -5.34 1.79 -14.14
CA PHE A 321 -6.01 1.62 -12.86
C PHE A 321 -5.04 1.79 -11.68
N LEU A 322 -3.89 1.11 -11.69
CA LEU A 322 -2.89 1.21 -10.62
C LEU A 322 -2.39 2.64 -10.40
N ASP A 323 -2.32 3.45 -11.47
CA ASP A 323 -1.96 4.86 -11.40
C ASP A 323 -2.96 5.68 -10.56
N THR A 324 -4.26 5.35 -10.66
CA THR A 324 -5.31 6.04 -9.88
C THR A 324 -5.21 5.85 -8.37
N LEU A 325 -4.40 4.89 -7.89
CA LEU A 325 -4.18 4.63 -6.46
C LEU A 325 -3.17 5.58 -5.82
N THR A 326 -2.57 6.48 -6.60
CA THR A 326 -1.53 7.41 -6.17
C THR A 326 -2.15 8.72 -5.71
N SER A 327 -1.93 9.08 -4.46
CA SER A 327 -2.32 10.36 -3.88
C SER A 327 -1.21 11.40 -4.02
N VAL A 328 -1.61 12.67 -3.98
CA VAL A 328 -0.67 13.79 -3.78
C VAL A 328 -0.62 14.08 -2.29
N ASP A 329 0.43 13.62 -1.64
CA ASP A 329 0.60 13.78 -0.21
C ASP A 329 1.37 15.06 0.11
N SER A 330 1.06 15.67 1.27
CA SER A 330 1.82 16.82 1.76
C SER A 330 3.25 16.39 2.12
N PRO A 331 4.27 17.21 1.83
CA PRO A 331 5.63 16.93 2.26
C PRO A 331 5.71 16.72 3.77
N ALA A 332 6.40 15.67 4.20
CA ALA A 332 6.65 15.45 5.62
C ALA A 332 7.57 16.54 6.17
N VAL A 333 7.24 17.04 7.35
CA VAL A 333 8.07 18.03 8.05
C VAL A 333 9.14 17.28 8.84
N VAL A 334 10.42 17.55 8.54
CA VAL A 334 11.53 17.05 9.36
C VAL A 334 11.55 17.84 10.67
N PRO A 335 11.45 17.19 11.84
CA PRO A 335 11.39 17.88 13.11
C PRO A 335 12.73 18.47 13.53
N GLN A 336 12.69 19.52 14.35
CA GLN A 336 13.89 19.95 15.08
C GLN A 336 14.18 18.91 16.17
N LEU A 337 15.37 18.36 16.16
CA LEU A 337 15.80 17.37 17.15
C LEU A 337 16.21 18.04 18.46
N PRO A 338 15.88 17.44 19.62
CA PRO A 338 16.22 18.00 20.91
C PRO A 338 17.73 17.95 21.18
N GLN A 339 18.20 18.90 21.96
CA GLN A 339 19.56 19.02 22.44
C GLN A 339 19.69 18.48 23.85
#